data_726e6e809df982b7f662170cf8d80d79
#
_entry.id   726e6e809df982b7f662170cf8d80d79
#
_cell.length_a   1.000
_cell.length_b   1.000
_cell.length_c   1.000
_cell.angle_alpha   90.00
_cell.angle_beta   90.00
_cell.angle_gamma   90.00
#
_symmetry.space_group_name_H-M   'P 1'
#
loop_
_entity.id
_entity.type
_entity.pdbx_description
1 polymer ?
#
loop_
_entity_poly.entity_id
_entity_poly.type
_entity_poly.pdbx_seq_one_letter_code
_entity_poly.pdbx_strand_id
1 'polypeptide(L)'
;MKRILLTTILMLAMLKGVAQQITSALTVYPDFRPATILLTNGGKLKVPLANVFLKNSSLLYMSDKLVKEADMKRVMQVDFDDRTYIRIDSVLAYQVGAVGENALYCANVIDLKSYKQTIANSANITNLDLSNLTNLNMLSFNTIDAIGKDSVQFPVIPIYYFRIDNKFVLVHERHLKRFLSKEIVRLMESATNLPKFSWTDEQSLLKMLEMLK
;
A
#
# COMPACT_ATOMS: atom_id res chain seq x y z
N MET A 1 -35.89 -14.70 -26.78
CA MET A 1 -35.68 -14.56 -25.31
C MET A 1 -34.34 -15.06 -24.81
N LYS A 2 -33.85 -16.28 -25.14
CA LYS A 2 -32.55 -16.81 -24.67
C LYS A 2 -31.34 -15.95 -25.05
N ARG A 3 -31.32 -15.27 -26.21
CA ARG A 3 -30.18 -14.41 -26.65
C ARG A 3 -30.11 -13.08 -25.90
N ILE A 4 -31.24 -12.52 -25.47
CA ILE A 4 -31.29 -11.29 -24.68
C ILE A 4 -30.80 -11.55 -23.25
N LEU A 5 -31.13 -12.72 -22.68
CA LEU A 5 -30.67 -13.11 -21.35
C LEU A 5 -29.11 -13.29 -21.28
N LEU A 6 -28.53 -13.84 -22.36
CA LEU A 6 -27.08 -14.05 -22.45
C LEU A 6 -26.30 -12.74 -22.54
N THR A 7 -26.82 -11.75 -23.28
CA THR A 7 -26.21 -10.42 -23.40
C THR A 7 -26.28 -9.62 -22.09
N THR A 8 -27.37 -9.75 -21.34
CA THR A 8 -27.54 -9.08 -20.05
C THR A 8 -26.59 -9.66 -18.99
N ILE A 9 -26.37 -10.98 -18.97
CA ILE A 9 -25.41 -11.65 -18.07
C ILE A 9 -23.96 -11.26 -18.44
N LEU A 10 -23.65 -11.13 -19.72
CA LEU A 10 -22.32 -10.71 -20.18
C LEU A 10 -22.01 -9.24 -19.84
N MET A 11 -23.02 -8.35 -19.85
CA MET A 11 -22.87 -6.96 -19.44
C MET A 11 -22.67 -6.79 -17.93
N LEU A 12 -23.33 -7.62 -17.08
CA LEU A 12 -23.12 -7.58 -15.63
C LEU A 12 -21.73 -8.06 -15.22
N ALA A 13 -21.09 -8.92 -16.00
CA ALA A 13 -19.74 -9.41 -15.72
C ALA A 13 -18.62 -8.38 -16.00
N MET A 14 -18.94 -7.26 -16.68
CA MET A 14 -17.95 -6.22 -17.03
C MET A 14 -17.84 -5.07 -16.02
N LEU A 15 -18.70 -5.01 -15.00
CA LEU A 15 -18.63 -4.01 -13.92
C LEU A 15 -17.74 -4.51 -12.76
N LYS A 16 -16.52 -4.94 -13.06
CA LYS A 16 -15.50 -4.97 -12.04
C LYS A 16 -14.97 -3.53 -11.89
N GLY A 17 -15.73 -2.69 -11.21
CA GLY A 17 -15.17 -1.47 -10.63
C GLY A 17 -14.04 -1.90 -9.70
N VAL A 18 -12.92 -1.19 -9.73
CA VAL A 18 -11.87 -1.33 -8.71
C VAL A 18 -12.54 -0.95 -7.39
N ALA A 19 -13.02 -1.95 -6.66
CA ALA A 19 -13.60 -1.72 -5.35
C ALA A 19 -12.46 -1.22 -4.48
N GLN A 20 -12.57 0.01 -4.01
CA GLN A 20 -11.64 0.58 -3.04
C GLN A 20 -11.64 -0.36 -1.82
N GLN A 21 -10.48 -0.88 -1.46
CA GLN A 21 -10.34 -1.73 -0.30
C GLN A 21 -10.60 -0.90 0.95
N ILE A 22 -11.52 -1.34 1.80
CA ILE A 22 -11.91 -0.64 3.03
C ILE A 22 -11.54 -1.54 4.21
N THR A 23 -10.96 -0.98 5.26
CA THR A 23 -10.60 -1.70 6.49
C THR A 23 -10.96 -0.89 7.73
N SER A 24 -11.35 -1.57 8.78
CA SER A 24 -11.42 -0.99 10.14
C SER A 24 -10.11 -1.16 10.92
N ALA A 25 -9.20 -1.99 10.42
CA ALA A 25 -7.91 -2.21 11.06
C ALA A 25 -6.91 -1.12 10.67
N LEU A 26 -6.07 -0.72 11.62
CA LEU A 26 -4.96 0.20 11.41
C LEU A 26 -3.66 -0.50 10.98
N THR A 27 -3.69 -1.82 10.96
CA THR A 27 -2.54 -2.67 10.68
C THR A 27 -2.84 -3.67 9.58
N VAL A 28 -1.80 -4.14 8.90
CA VAL A 28 -1.93 -5.14 7.82
C VAL A 28 -2.45 -6.47 8.33
N TYR A 29 -1.95 -6.91 9.49
CA TYR A 29 -2.42 -8.14 10.13
C TYR A 29 -3.46 -7.80 11.21
N PRO A 30 -4.50 -8.64 11.39
CA PRO A 30 -5.47 -8.44 12.47
C PRO A 30 -4.83 -8.40 13.86
N ASP A 31 -3.82 -9.26 14.08
CA ASP A 31 -3.10 -9.38 15.33
C ASP A 31 -1.60 -9.14 15.14
N PHE A 32 -0.95 -8.67 16.22
CA PHE A 32 0.51 -8.61 16.28
C PHE A 32 1.08 -10.03 16.30
N ARG A 33 2.16 -10.27 15.54
CA ARG A 33 2.72 -11.58 15.30
C ARG A 33 4.26 -11.56 15.36
N PRO A 34 4.92 -12.71 15.54
CA PRO A 34 6.37 -12.77 15.54
C PRO A 34 6.97 -12.30 14.22
N ALA A 35 8.10 -11.56 14.31
CA ALA A 35 8.85 -11.14 13.15
C ALA A 35 10.35 -11.14 13.43
N THR A 36 11.15 -11.28 12.36
CA THR A 36 12.59 -11.05 12.38
C THR A 36 12.90 -9.77 11.63
N ILE A 37 13.53 -8.82 12.30
CA ILE A 37 13.90 -7.52 11.73
C ILE A 37 15.39 -7.56 11.40
N LEU A 38 15.73 -7.31 10.13
CA LEU A 38 17.11 -7.05 9.69
C LEU A 38 17.35 -5.55 9.76
N LEU A 39 18.38 -5.16 10.48
CA LEU A 39 18.76 -3.76 10.66
C LEU A 39 19.80 -3.33 9.61
N THR A 40 19.88 -2.03 9.35
CA THR A 40 20.83 -1.44 8.40
C THR A 40 22.29 -1.66 8.75
N ASN A 41 22.61 -1.94 10.01
CA ASN A 41 23.96 -2.33 10.47
C ASN A 41 24.24 -3.84 10.35
N GLY A 42 23.33 -4.62 9.72
CA GLY A 42 23.43 -6.07 9.58
C GLY A 42 22.94 -6.88 10.79
N GLY A 43 22.59 -6.23 11.89
CA GLY A 43 22.05 -6.89 13.08
C GLY A 43 20.65 -7.48 12.80
N LYS A 44 20.36 -8.63 13.47
CA LYS A 44 19.03 -9.27 13.42
C LYS A 44 18.38 -9.20 14.79
N LEU A 45 17.12 -8.77 14.82
CA LEU A 45 16.32 -8.68 16.03
C LEU A 45 15.05 -9.51 15.85
N LYS A 46 14.83 -10.48 16.73
CA LYS A 46 13.57 -11.22 16.79
C LYS A 46 12.63 -10.51 17.76
N VAL A 47 11.44 -10.18 17.30
CA VAL A 47 10.38 -9.57 18.12
C VAL A 47 9.16 -10.48 18.14
N PRO A 48 8.57 -10.75 19.32
CA PRO A 48 7.44 -11.66 19.44
C PRO A 48 6.15 -11.05 18.87
N LEU A 49 6.03 -9.73 18.88
CA LEU A 49 4.82 -9.01 18.53
C LEU A 49 5.18 -7.80 17.65
N ALA A 50 4.94 -7.93 16.35
CA ALA A 50 5.14 -6.89 15.34
C ALA A 50 3.96 -6.83 14.38
N ASN A 51 3.80 -5.70 13.69
CA ASN A 51 2.81 -5.50 12.63
C ASN A 51 3.26 -4.39 11.69
N VAL A 52 2.58 -4.22 10.56
CA VAL A 52 2.81 -3.11 9.63
C VAL A 52 1.67 -2.10 9.79
N PHE A 53 2.00 -0.84 10.03
CA PHE A 53 1.06 0.24 10.25
C PHE A 53 0.51 0.77 8.92
N LEU A 54 -0.78 0.66 8.68
CA LEU A 54 -1.39 1.10 7.42
C LEU A 54 -1.40 2.62 7.23
N LYS A 55 -1.17 3.42 8.26
CA LYS A 55 -1.09 4.88 8.10
C LYS A 55 0.03 5.30 7.15
N ASN A 56 1.20 4.69 7.26
CA ASN A 56 2.42 5.07 6.54
C ASN A 56 3.30 3.87 6.15
N SER A 57 2.76 2.66 6.23
CA SER A 57 3.49 1.40 6.00
C SER A 57 4.78 1.28 6.80
N SER A 58 4.80 1.75 8.05
CA SER A 58 5.94 1.60 8.97
C SER A 58 5.82 0.33 9.81
N LEU A 59 6.92 -0.05 10.48
CA LEU A 59 6.94 -1.16 11.41
C LEU A 59 6.43 -0.73 12.78
N LEU A 60 5.46 -1.45 13.30
CA LEU A 60 5.04 -1.42 14.70
C LEU A 60 5.60 -2.64 15.45
N TYR A 61 5.96 -2.46 16.69
CA TYR A 61 6.34 -3.56 17.58
C TYR A 61 5.92 -3.26 19.02
N MET A 62 5.66 -4.31 19.78
CA MET A 62 5.30 -4.17 21.19
C MET A 62 6.56 -4.20 22.07
N SER A 63 6.68 -3.20 22.94
CA SER A 63 7.72 -3.11 23.97
C SER A 63 7.08 -2.56 25.24
N ASP A 64 7.31 -3.23 26.38
CA ASP A 64 6.79 -2.81 27.68
C ASP A 64 5.25 -2.61 27.71
N LYS A 65 4.53 -3.51 27.04
CA LYS A 65 3.06 -3.46 26.85
C LYS A 65 2.54 -2.26 26.03
N LEU A 66 3.43 -1.50 25.41
CA LEU A 66 3.08 -0.37 24.53
C LEU A 66 3.45 -0.70 23.09
N VAL A 67 2.60 -0.28 22.17
CA VAL A 67 2.91 -0.32 20.73
C VAL A 67 3.82 0.87 20.41
N LYS A 68 4.98 0.57 19.84
CA LYS A 68 5.96 1.56 19.40
C LYS A 68 6.14 1.49 17.88
N GLU A 69 6.30 2.62 17.24
CA GLU A 69 6.67 2.71 15.84
C GLU A 69 8.20 2.70 15.74
N ALA A 70 8.75 1.89 14.84
CA ALA A 70 10.18 1.75 14.65
C ALA A 70 10.77 2.97 13.95
N ASP A 71 12.01 3.31 14.29
CA ASP A 71 12.81 4.21 13.45
C ASP A 71 13.14 3.51 12.13
N MET A 72 12.38 3.85 11.10
CA MET A 72 12.49 3.22 9.77
C MET A 72 13.88 3.39 9.14
N LYS A 73 14.67 4.37 9.53
CA LYS A 73 16.05 4.53 9.05
C LYS A 73 16.95 3.37 9.47
N ARG A 74 16.62 2.70 10.56
CA ARG A 74 17.38 1.56 11.11
C ARG A 74 16.87 0.20 10.59
N VAL A 75 15.66 0.15 10.02
CA VAL A 75 15.06 -1.08 9.48
C VAL A 75 15.51 -1.27 8.04
N MET A 76 15.94 -2.46 7.66
CA MET A 76 16.26 -2.85 6.29
C MET A 76 15.19 -3.79 5.73
N GLN A 77 14.81 -4.81 6.52
CA GLN A 77 13.86 -5.84 6.14
C GLN A 77 13.10 -6.32 7.37
N VAL A 78 11.87 -6.79 7.17
CA VAL A 78 11.05 -7.42 8.19
C VAL A 78 10.48 -8.72 7.63
N ASP A 79 10.83 -9.84 8.25
CA ASP A 79 10.35 -11.16 7.86
C ASP A 79 9.27 -11.60 8.83
N PHE A 80 8.06 -11.71 8.34
CA PHE A 80 6.97 -12.46 8.95
C PHE A 80 6.97 -13.89 8.39
N ASP A 81 6.21 -14.78 8.99
CA ASP A 81 6.10 -16.20 8.57
C ASP A 81 5.54 -16.38 7.15
N ASP A 82 4.64 -15.49 6.73
CA ASP A 82 3.95 -15.53 5.44
C ASP A 82 4.52 -14.56 4.40
N ARG A 83 5.28 -13.54 4.82
CA ARG A 83 5.69 -12.46 3.93
C ARG A 83 6.91 -11.71 4.41
N THR A 84 7.79 -11.39 3.48
CA THR A 84 8.93 -10.51 3.69
C THR A 84 8.61 -9.11 3.18
N TYR A 85 8.88 -8.11 4.02
CA TYR A 85 8.85 -6.71 3.67
C TYR A 85 10.27 -6.14 3.61
N ILE A 86 10.54 -5.35 2.62
CA ILE A 86 11.79 -4.56 2.54
C ILE A 86 11.46 -3.08 2.72
N ARG A 87 12.41 -2.34 3.28
CA ARG A 87 12.26 -0.88 3.35
C ARG A 87 12.63 -0.25 2.02
N ILE A 88 11.70 0.52 1.48
CA ILE A 88 11.91 1.42 0.34
C ILE A 88 11.68 2.83 0.85
N ASP A 89 12.71 3.67 0.84
CA ASP A 89 12.72 4.98 1.50
C ASP A 89 12.32 4.88 2.99
N SER A 90 11.08 5.23 3.33
CA SER A 90 10.55 5.19 4.71
C SER A 90 9.38 4.22 4.88
N VAL A 91 9.01 3.44 3.85
CA VAL A 91 7.88 2.51 3.89
C VAL A 91 8.34 1.06 3.79
N LEU A 92 7.55 0.15 4.35
CA LEU A 92 7.69 -1.29 4.17
C LEU A 92 6.87 -1.73 2.97
N ALA A 93 7.51 -2.36 1.98
CA ALA A 93 6.86 -2.89 0.80
C ALA A 93 7.20 -4.37 0.61
N TYR A 94 6.24 -5.15 0.15
CA TYR A 94 6.43 -6.55 -0.19
C TYR A 94 6.48 -6.74 -1.70
N GLN A 95 7.18 -7.78 -2.14
CA GLN A 95 7.26 -8.13 -3.55
C GLN A 95 5.94 -8.74 -4.03
N VAL A 96 5.35 -8.16 -5.07
CA VAL A 96 4.14 -8.64 -5.75
C VAL A 96 4.50 -9.64 -6.84
N GLY A 97 5.55 -9.36 -7.60
CA GLY A 97 6.03 -10.21 -8.68
C GLY A 97 7.38 -9.75 -9.21
N ALA A 98 7.99 -10.58 -10.05
CA ALA A 98 9.28 -10.28 -10.67
C ALA A 98 9.28 -10.69 -12.14
N VAL A 99 10.04 -9.97 -12.95
CA VAL A 99 10.27 -10.23 -14.38
C VAL A 99 11.77 -10.12 -14.65
N GLY A 100 12.45 -11.25 -14.74
CA GLY A 100 13.91 -11.30 -14.79
C GLY A 100 14.50 -10.73 -13.48
N GLU A 101 15.38 -9.75 -13.59
CA GLU A 101 15.99 -9.06 -12.45
C GLU A 101 15.12 -7.92 -11.90
N ASN A 102 14.12 -7.49 -12.65
CA ASN A 102 13.20 -6.43 -12.26
C ASN A 102 12.06 -6.99 -11.40
N ALA A 103 11.51 -6.18 -10.50
CA ALA A 103 10.43 -6.61 -9.62
C ALA A 103 9.45 -5.48 -9.31
N LEU A 104 8.20 -5.85 -9.03
CA LEU A 104 7.14 -4.98 -8.55
C LEU A 104 6.97 -5.19 -7.04
N TYR A 105 6.96 -4.09 -6.30
CA TYR A 105 6.71 -4.06 -4.86
C TYR A 105 5.47 -3.23 -4.55
N CYS A 106 4.77 -3.59 -3.48
CA CYS A 106 3.57 -2.91 -3.01
C CYS A 106 3.67 -2.57 -1.52
N ALA A 107 3.30 -1.35 -1.18
CA ALA A 107 3.03 -0.90 0.18
C ALA A 107 1.56 -0.48 0.28
N ASN A 108 0.82 -0.98 1.26
CA ASN A 108 -0.56 -0.58 1.49
C ASN A 108 -0.61 0.54 2.53
N VAL A 109 -1.34 1.62 2.21
CA VAL A 109 -1.52 2.75 3.11
C VAL A 109 -2.96 3.22 3.14
N ILE A 110 -3.36 3.81 4.26
CA ILE A 110 -4.67 4.47 4.38
C ILE A 110 -4.66 5.74 3.51
N ASP A 111 -5.66 5.88 2.64
CA ASP A 111 -5.91 7.12 1.91
C ASP A 111 -6.54 8.17 2.83
N LEU A 112 -5.68 8.86 3.56
CA LEU A 112 -6.10 9.91 4.49
C LEU A 112 -6.82 11.08 3.79
N LYS A 113 -6.54 11.30 2.50
CA LYS A 113 -7.20 12.37 1.74
C LYS A 113 -8.66 12.01 1.47
N SER A 114 -8.90 10.83 0.90
CA SER A 114 -10.27 10.34 0.66
C SER A 114 -11.04 10.18 1.96
N TYR A 115 -10.39 9.68 3.02
CA TYR A 115 -10.97 9.56 4.33
C TYR A 115 -11.46 10.91 4.88
N LYS A 116 -10.63 11.95 4.84
CA LYS A 116 -11.02 13.31 5.27
C LYS A 116 -12.18 13.87 4.45
N GLN A 117 -12.21 13.62 3.14
CA GLN A 117 -13.32 14.05 2.28
C GLN A 117 -14.64 13.36 2.63
N THR A 118 -14.59 12.05 2.87
CA THR A 118 -15.78 11.28 3.27
C THR A 118 -16.37 11.80 4.57
N ILE A 119 -15.51 12.07 5.55
CA ILE A 119 -15.92 12.61 6.83
C ILE A 119 -16.49 14.03 6.70
N ALA A 120 -15.83 14.91 5.96
CA ALA A 120 -16.30 16.28 5.75
C ALA A 120 -17.70 16.33 5.07
N ASN A 121 -18.02 15.33 4.26
CA ASN A 121 -19.30 15.20 3.59
C ASN A 121 -20.38 14.50 4.43
N SER A 122 -20.02 13.92 5.57
CA SER A 122 -20.95 13.24 6.46
C SER A 122 -21.63 14.25 7.40
N ALA A 123 -22.93 14.46 7.25
CA ALA A 123 -23.70 15.49 7.96
C ALA A 123 -23.78 15.33 9.50
N ASN A 124 -23.20 14.28 10.07
CA ASN A 124 -23.34 13.90 11.48
C ASN A 124 -22.06 14.05 12.30
N ILE A 125 -21.02 14.73 11.80
CA ILE A 125 -19.74 14.82 12.52
C ILE A 125 -19.68 16.10 13.34
N THR A 126 -19.41 15.96 14.62
CA THR A 126 -19.18 17.09 15.53
C THR A 126 -17.83 17.74 15.25
N ASN A 127 -17.67 19.05 15.55
CA ASN A 127 -16.42 19.78 15.35
C ASN A 127 -15.21 19.15 16.06
N LEU A 128 -15.45 18.39 17.14
CA LEU A 128 -14.41 17.64 17.87
C LEU A 128 -13.84 16.49 17.05
N ASP A 129 -14.67 15.79 16.30
CA ASP A 129 -14.25 14.67 15.47
C ASP A 129 -13.40 15.16 14.29
N LEU A 130 -13.76 16.30 13.68
CA LEU A 130 -13.02 16.92 12.59
C LEU A 130 -11.63 17.39 13.02
N SER A 131 -11.47 17.94 14.22
CA SER A 131 -10.16 18.40 14.71
C SER A 131 -9.20 17.25 14.95
N ASN A 132 -9.69 16.14 15.48
CA ASN A 132 -8.91 14.91 15.69
C ASN A 132 -8.47 14.30 14.35
N LEU A 133 -9.34 14.34 13.34
CA LEU A 133 -9.11 13.77 12.03
C LEU A 133 -8.16 14.60 11.15
N THR A 134 -8.17 15.92 11.29
CA THR A 134 -7.20 16.81 10.59
C THR A 134 -5.76 16.52 11.01
N ASN A 135 -5.55 16.03 12.23
CA ASN A 135 -4.24 15.73 12.80
C ASN A 135 -3.82 14.24 12.69
N LEU A 136 -4.54 13.39 11.95
CA LEU A 136 -4.20 11.96 11.80
C LEU A 136 -2.74 11.72 11.38
N ASN A 137 -2.15 12.61 10.58
CA ASN A 137 -0.74 12.50 10.19
C ASN A 137 0.22 12.61 11.39
N MET A 138 -0.19 13.30 12.45
CA MET A 138 0.58 13.54 13.67
C MET A 138 0.31 12.50 14.77
N LEU A 139 -0.79 11.74 14.65
CA LEU A 139 -1.21 10.82 15.71
C LEU A 139 -0.40 9.52 15.68
N SER A 140 -0.04 9.03 16.86
CA SER A 140 0.54 7.70 17.05
C SER A 140 -0.50 6.60 16.86
N PHE A 141 -0.04 5.36 16.68
CA PHE A 141 -0.91 4.19 16.60
C PHE A 141 -1.87 4.12 17.80
N ASN A 142 -1.34 4.25 19.04
CA ASN A 142 -2.16 4.13 20.25
C ASN A 142 -3.27 5.19 20.32
N THR A 143 -3.01 6.40 19.81
CA THR A 143 -4.01 7.47 19.80
C THR A 143 -5.11 7.19 18.77
N ILE A 144 -4.75 6.73 17.57
CA ILE A 144 -5.72 6.41 16.52
C ILE A 144 -6.54 5.18 16.91
N ASP A 145 -5.91 4.15 17.49
CA ASP A 145 -6.59 2.95 17.97
C ASP A 145 -7.62 3.26 19.07
N ALA A 146 -7.30 4.19 19.96
CA ALA A 146 -8.23 4.63 20.99
C ALA A 146 -9.46 5.37 20.43
N ILE A 147 -9.29 6.13 19.33
CA ILE A 147 -10.36 6.89 18.69
C ILE A 147 -11.25 5.98 17.82
N GLY A 148 -10.66 4.93 17.20
CA GLY A 148 -11.25 4.18 16.09
C GLY A 148 -12.06 2.95 16.43
N LYS A 149 -12.21 2.59 17.74
CA LYS A 149 -12.74 1.26 18.11
C LYS A 149 -14.18 0.95 17.69
N ASP A 150 -15.02 1.93 17.34
CA ASP A 150 -16.46 1.66 17.24
C ASP A 150 -17.15 1.87 15.90
N SER A 151 -16.50 2.34 14.82
CA SER A 151 -17.16 2.41 13.50
C SER A 151 -16.37 3.04 12.34
N VAL A 152 -15.07 3.28 12.48
CA VAL A 152 -14.31 3.98 11.45
C VAL A 152 -13.82 3.00 10.39
N GLN A 153 -14.17 3.26 9.14
CA GLN A 153 -13.68 2.52 7.98
C GLN A 153 -12.68 3.38 7.21
N PHE A 154 -11.48 2.85 7.03
CA PHE A 154 -10.41 3.55 6.31
C PHE A 154 -10.29 3.01 4.88
N PRO A 155 -10.33 3.88 3.86
CA PRO A 155 -9.96 3.49 2.51
C PRO A 155 -8.46 3.18 2.45
N VAL A 156 -8.08 2.06 1.88
CA VAL A 156 -6.69 1.64 1.69
C VAL A 156 -6.35 1.71 0.22
N ILE A 157 -5.17 2.25 -0.09
CA ILE A 157 -4.63 2.31 -1.44
C ILE A 157 -3.26 1.65 -1.50
N PRO A 158 -2.96 0.92 -2.58
CA PRO A 158 -1.63 0.42 -2.84
C PRO A 158 -0.72 1.55 -3.35
N ILE A 159 0.51 1.56 -2.89
CA ILE A 159 1.61 2.35 -3.45
C ILE A 159 2.59 1.36 -4.06
N TYR A 160 2.85 1.48 -5.36
CA TYR A 160 3.72 0.56 -6.08
C TYR A 160 5.09 1.15 -6.33
N TYR A 161 6.11 0.28 -6.30
CA TYR A 161 7.48 0.58 -6.66
C TYR A 161 7.99 -0.46 -7.66
N PHE A 162 8.65 -0.01 -8.72
CA PHE A 162 9.49 -0.89 -9.52
C PHE A 162 10.90 -0.94 -8.93
N ARG A 163 11.48 -2.12 -8.91
CA ARG A 163 12.92 -2.30 -8.80
C ARG A 163 13.45 -2.56 -10.22
N ILE A 164 14.23 -1.63 -10.75
CA ILE A 164 14.86 -1.69 -12.07
C ILE A 164 16.35 -1.41 -11.87
N ASP A 165 17.24 -2.28 -12.36
CA ASP A 165 18.70 -2.16 -12.18
C ASP A 165 19.09 -1.95 -10.70
N ASN A 166 18.48 -2.71 -9.79
CA ASN A 166 18.64 -2.61 -8.32
C ASN A 166 18.28 -1.24 -7.70
N LYS A 167 17.59 -0.38 -8.43
CA LYS A 167 17.08 0.89 -7.92
C LYS A 167 15.57 0.85 -7.81
N PHE A 168 15.06 1.42 -6.72
CA PHE A 168 13.61 1.55 -6.53
C PHE A 168 13.12 2.87 -7.10
N VAL A 169 12.00 2.81 -7.82
CA VAL A 169 11.32 3.98 -8.37
C VAL A 169 9.82 3.87 -8.11
N LEU A 170 9.23 4.94 -7.60
CA LEU A 170 7.79 5.02 -7.40
C LEU A 170 7.06 4.85 -8.73
N VAL A 171 6.09 3.94 -8.78
CA VAL A 171 5.26 3.70 -9.96
C VAL A 171 4.26 4.85 -10.12
N HIS A 172 4.72 5.86 -10.84
CA HIS A 172 3.95 7.02 -11.21
C HIS A 172 4.55 7.60 -12.49
N GLU A 173 3.73 7.97 -13.45
CA GLU A 173 4.18 8.41 -14.78
C GLU A 173 5.32 9.43 -14.73
N ARG A 174 5.17 10.50 -13.91
CA ARG A 174 6.19 11.55 -13.77
C ARG A 174 7.52 11.03 -13.21
N HIS A 175 7.49 10.10 -12.25
CA HIS A 175 8.70 9.54 -11.65
C HIS A 175 9.40 8.60 -12.63
N LEU A 176 8.65 7.75 -13.30
CA LEU A 176 9.17 6.84 -14.32
C LEU A 176 9.78 7.60 -15.48
N LYS A 177 9.13 8.64 -16.01
CA LYS A 177 9.67 9.50 -17.09
C LYS A 177 10.99 10.18 -16.74
N ARG A 178 11.25 10.43 -15.46
CA ARG A 178 12.54 11.02 -15.01
C ARG A 178 13.62 9.98 -14.79
N PHE A 179 13.23 8.75 -14.47
CA PHE A 179 14.13 7.67 -14.12
C PHE A 179 14.58 6.88 -15.35
N LEU A 180 13.67 6.61 -16.29
CA LEU A 180 13.89 5.78 -17.46
C LEU A 180 14.54 6.58 -18.62
N SER A 181 15.25 5.85 -19.49
CA SER A 181 15.75 6.43 -20.74
C SER A 181 14.59 6.84 -21.66
N LYS A 182 14.83 7.75 -22.61
CA LYS A 182 13.81 8.19 -23.58
C LYS A 182 13.22 7.03 -24.39
N GLU A 183 14.01 6.02 -24.68
CA GLU A 183 13.59 4.83 -25.41
C GLU A 183 12.60 4.00 -24.58
N ILE A 184 12.95 3.73 -23.33
CA ILE A 184 12.09 2.98 -22.40
C ILE A 184 10.81 3.77 -22.06
N VAL A 185 10.89 5.10 -21.98
CA VAL A 185 9.68 5.94 -21.79
C VAL A 185 8.68 5.74 -22.93
N ARG A 186 9.11 5.60 -24.18
CA ARG A 186 8.22 5.31 -25.32
C ARG A 186 7.52 3.95 -25.17
N LEU A 187 8.24 2.92 -24.69
CA LEU A 187 7.64 1.61 -24.38
C LEU A 187 6.61 1.72 -23.25
N MET A 188 6.94 2.45 -22.19
CA MET A 188 6.00 2.73 -21.10
C MET A 188 4.75 3.45 -21.61
N GLU A 189 4.86 4.47 -22.45
CA GLU A 189 3.72 5.17 -23.04
C GLU A 189 2.88 4.24 -23.92
N SER A 190 3.51 3.34 -24.67
CA SER A 190 2.80 2.29 -25.41
C SER A 190 2.02 1.35 -24.47
N ALA A 191 2.61 0.96 -23.34
CA ALA A 191 1.94 0.14 -22.35
C ALA A 191 0.73 0.85 -21.70
N THR A 192 0.86 2.16 -21.40
CA THR A 192 -0.25 2.94 -20.80
C THR A 192 -1.41 3.15 -21.78
N ASN A 193 -1.17 3.08 -23.09
CA ASN A 193 -2.19 3.18 -24.12
C ASN A 193 -2.95 1.87 -24.37
N LEU A 194 -2.56 0.77 -23.70
CA LEU A 194 -3.28 -0.50 -23.85
C LEU A 194 -4.69 -0.39 -23.24
N PRO A 195 -5.70 -1.02 -23.86
CA PRO A 195 -7.05 -1.09 -23.31
C PRO A 195 -7.02 -1.66 -21.89
N LYS A 196 -7.72 -0.99 -20.97
CA LYS A 196 -7.83 -1.39 -19.55
C LYS A 196 -6.54 -1.26 -18.72
N PHE A 197 -5.52 -0.54 -19.19
CA PHE A 197 -4.38 -0.24 -18.34
C PHE A 197 -4.80 0.57 -17.12
N SER A 198 -4.26 0.22 -15.95
CA SER A 198 -4.44 0.98 -14.72
C SER A 198 -3.15 1.04 -13.91
N TRP A 199 -2.80 2.23 -13.42
CA TRP A 199 -1.67 2.45 -12.51
C TRP A 199 -1.84 1.83 -11.12
N THR A 200 -3.04 1.37 -10.80
CA THR A 200 -3.39 0.74 -9.52
C THR A 200 -3.67 -0.76 -9.66
N ASP A 201 -3.53 -1.31 -10.86
CA ASP A 201 -3.74 -2.73 -11.12
C ASP A 201 -2.42 -3.47 -11.27
N GLU A 202 -2.19 -4.46 -10.40
CA GLU A 202 -0.96 -5.26 -10.36
C GLU A 202 -0.64 -5.92 -11.69
N GLN A 203 -1.65 -6.47 -12.37
CA GLN A 203 -1.44 -7.16 -13.65
C GLN A 203 -1.02 -6.19 -14.76
N SER A 204 -1.60 -4.99 -14.79
CA SER A 204 -1.20 -3.92 -15.71
C SER A 204 0.26 -3.52 -15.47
N LEU A 205 0.66 -3.39 -14.20
CA LEU A 205 2.02 -3.01 -13.83
C LEU A 205 3.04 -4.11 -14.11
N LEU A 206 2.71 -5.38 -13.87
CA LEU A 206 3.58 -6.51 -14.22
C LEU A 206 3.79 -6.61 -15.73
N LYS A 207 2.73 -6.43 -16.54
CA LYS A 207 2.86 -6.37 -18.01
C LYS A 207 3.73 -5.20 -18.47
N MET A 208 3.58 -4.04 -17.85
CA MET A 208 4.48 -2.91 -18.12
C MET A 208 5.93 -3.29 -17.80
N LEU A 209 6.19 -3.92 -16.66
CA LEU A 209 7.52 -4.33 -16.25
C LEU A 209 8.16 -5.34 -17.25
N GLU A 210 7.35 -6.21 -17.86
CA GLU A 210 7.78 -7.11 -18.94
C GLU A 210 8.26 -6.34 -20.18
N MET A 211 7.63 -5.21 -20.51
CA MET A 211 8.00 -4.37 -21.65
C MET A 211 9.24 -3.50 -21.37
N LEU A 212 9.57 -3.28 -20.10
CA LEU A 212 10.74 -2.48 -19.67
C LEU A 212 12.01 -3.34 -19.48
N LYS A 213 11.98 -4.60 -19.90
CA LYS A 213 13.07 -5.57 -19.78
C LYS A 213 14.19 -5.36 -20.79
#